data_f9b1ddddcc2442f79f3a8b083bb51a06
#
_entry.id   f9b1ddddcc2442f79f3a8b083bb51a06
#
_cell.length_a   1.000
_cell.length_b   1.000
_cell.length_c   1.000
_cell.angle_alpha   90.00
_cell.angle_beta   90.00
_cell.angle_gamma   90.00
#
_symmetry.space_group_name_H-M   'P 1'
#
loop_
_entity.id
_entity.type
_entity.pdbx_description
1 polymer ?
#
loop_
_entity_poly.entity_id
_entity_poly.type
_entity_poly.pdbx_seq_one_letter_code
_entity_poly.pdbx_strand_id
1 'polypeptide(L)'
;MRQYLHKTGLLLIIFIMVSIVFNLCGAAIKHQKDPDKLLPNLSNEYVLAEKKNATDIETYLTYFEKVKKGFLLGIVLDGNLRAVYAKDTNRWKGLRLLSGRTFTERDYEQHTNTILISDGMQTLCQKINGIYYYDYYGEKYEVIGVYKDTNSSEVYSPKCILNLYASGLQDEKDWEIGFFDCGKNTWSQVESCGIAKNKNIKVYAATNKKGGYFASKATNINMMLLIYGGLGFMILLHSLTATENWIEGKKHEIVIRRLVGATKGQIFRWLLLQFVSLLLFTILVGTFLTKVLLICNYNWYLSYTISAMFGTRLSWLSIFYNILFFIVIGIVLITMVMFSQRRKTFRDMLHEG
;
A
#
# COMPACT_ATOMS: atom_id res chain seq x y z
N MET A 1 26.43 22.87 -28.34
CA MET A 1 25.98 21.48 -28.13
C MET A 1 26.00 21.08 -26.63
N ARG A 2 27.09 21.29 -25.90
CA ARG A 2 27.24 20.92 -24.48
C ARG A 2 26.21 21.59 -23.54
N GLN A 3 25.94 22.88 -23.70
CA GLN A 3 24.95 23.63 -22.90
C GLN A 3 23.49 23.18 -23.15
N TYR A 4 23.18 22.77 -24.39
CA TYR A 4 21.86 22.24 -24.74
C TYR A 4 21.60 20.88 -24.10
N LEU A 5 22.58 19.98 -24.12
CA LEU A 5 22.53 18.69 -23.43
C LEU A 5 22.32 18.86 -21.91
N HIS A 6 22.96 19.88 -21.30
CA HIS A 6 22.83 20.15 -19.88
C HIS A 6 21.40 20.65 -19.52
N LYS A 7 20.81 21.55 -20.31
CA LYS A 7 19.46 22.08 -20.10
C LYS A 7 18.38 21.01 -20.30
N THR A 8 18.53 20.15 -21.30
CA THR A 8 17.62 19.01 -21.53
C THR A 8 17.76 17.95 -20.44
N GLY A 9 18.99 17.68 -19.97
CA GLY A 9 19.26 16.75 -18.88
C GLY A 9 18.61 17.17 -17.56
N LEU A 10 18.69 18.45 -17.20
CA LEU A 10 18.04 18.99 -16.02
C LEU A 10 16.52 18.82 -16.07
N LEU A 11 15.91 19.12 -17.21
CA LEU A 11 14.47 18.94 -17.43
C LEU A 11 14.07 17.47 -17.24
N LEU A 12 14.82 16.53 -17.82
CA LEU A 12 14.57 15.09 -17.68
C LEU A 12 14.62 14.65 -16.23
N ILE A 13 15.65 15.05 -15.48
CA ILE A 13 15.81 14.69 -14.07
C ILE A 13 14.60 15.19 -13.25
N ILE A 14 14.20 16.45 -13.43
CA ILE A 14 13.05 17.02 -12.69
C ILE A 14 11.78 16.23 -12.99
N PHE A 15 11.48 15.94 -14.26
CA PHE A 15 10.26 15.21 -14.60
C PHE A 15 10.28 13.73 -14.17
N ILE A 16 11.45 13.07 -14.14
CA ILE A 16 11.62 11.74 -13.57
C ILE A 16 11.27 11.77 -12.06
N MET A 17 11.80 12.76 -11.34
CA MET A 17 11.49 12.92 -9.90
C MET A 17 10.01 13.18 -9.65
N VAL A 18 9.36 14.03 -10.45
CA VAL A 18 7.90 14.25 -10.37
C VAL A 18 7.13 12.94 -10.60
N SER A 19 7.53 12.17 -11.62
CA SER A 19 6.90 10.88 -11.91
C SER A 19 7.03 9.88 -10.76
N ILE A 20 8.21 9.80 -10.13
CA ILE A 20 8.46 8.94 -8.97
C ILE A 20 7.53 9.35 -7.81
N VAL A 21 7.52 10.64 -7.45
CA VAL A 21 6.68 11.14 -6.34
C VAL A 21 5.20 10.87 -6.60
N PHE A 22 4.72 11.13 -7.83
CA PHE A 22 3.33 10.88 -8.19
C PHE A 22 2.95 9.39 -8.11
N ASN A 23 3.82 8.51 -8.58
CA ASN A 23 3.62 7.06 -8.50
C ASN A 23 3.63 6.56 -7.05
N LEU A 24 4.52 7.08 -6.19
CA LEU A 24 4.54 6.77 -4.76
C LEU A 24 3.25 7.24 -4.06
N CYS A 25 2.78 8.46 -4.34
CA CYS A 25 1.50 8.95 -3.83
C CYS A 25 0.32 8.06 -4.28
N GLY A 26 0.30 7.65 -5.53
CA GLY A 26 -0.72 6.74 -6.06
C GLY A 26 -0.69 5.36 -5.41
N ALA A 27 0.51 4.83 -5.14
CA ALA A 27 0.70 3.58 -4.42
C ALA A 27 0.21 3.69 -2.96
N ALA A 28 0.54 4.79 -2.26
CA ALA A 28 0.07 5.08 -0.91
C ALA A 28 -1.46 5.17 -0.82
N ILE A 29 -2.10 5.89 -1.74
CA ILE A 29 -3.57 6.01 -1.79
C ILE A 29 -4.23 4.65 -2.02
N LYS A 30 -3.65 3.82 -2.88
CA LYS A 30 -4.16 2.47 -3.11
C LYS A 30 -3.99 1.59 -1.89
N HIS A 31 -2.80 1.61 -1.28
CA HIS A 31 -2.53 0.86 -0.05
C HIS A 31 -3.49 1.24 1.09
N GLN A 32 -3.88 2.52 1.15
CA GLN A 32 -4.89 3.00 2.11
C GLN A 32 -6.31 2.51 1.81
N LYS A 33 -6.66 2.34 0.52
CA LYS A 33 -8.01 1.88 0.12
C LYS A 33 -8.20 0.38 0.29
N ASP A 34 -7.11 -0.39 0.20
CA ASP A 34 -7.13 -1.82 0.50
C ASP A 34 -6.97 -1.97 2.03
N PRO A 35 -8.03 -2.32 2.77
CA PRO A 35 -7.92 -2.48 4.21
C PRO A 35 -6.88 -3.56 4.52
N ASP A 36 -5.92 -3.25 5.39
CA ASP A 36 -5.00 -4.24 5.93
C ASP A 36 -5.85 -5.32 6.63
N LYS A 37 -5.97 -6.46 6.01
CA LYS A 37 -6.70 -7.58 6.58
C LYS A 37 -5.79 -8.32 7.54
N LEU A 38 -6.25 -8.52 8.75
CA LEU A 38 -5.54 -9.32 9.75
C LEU A 38 -5.31 -10.76 9.31
N LEU A 39 -6.13 -11.24 8.38
CA LEU A 39 -6.00 -12.51 7.67
C LEU A 39 -6.41 -12.34 6.20
N PRO A 40 -5.76 -13.04 5.25
CA PRO A 40 -6.08 -12.93 3.83
C PRO A 40 -7.52 -13.31 3.46
N ASN A 41 -8.14 -14.16 4.27
CA ASN A 41 -9.46 -14.75 4.04
C ASN A 41 -10.61 -14.03 4.80
N LEU A 42 -10.32 -12.93 5.50
CA LEU A 42 -11.39 -12.13 6.14
C LEU A 42 -12.25 -11.43 5.08
N SER A 43 -13.55 -11.32 5.39
CA SER A 43 -14.47 -10.50 4.60
C SER A 43 -14.14 -9.00 4.75
N ASN A 44 -14.83 -8.14 4.00
CA ASN A 44 -14.69 -6.69 4.18
C ASN A 44 -15.53 -6.15 5.36
N GLU A 45 -16.36 -6.99 5.98
CA GLU A 45 -17.26 -6.62 7.09
C GLU A 45 -16.81 -7.19 8.45
N TYR A 46 -15.55 -7.62 8.56
CA TYR A 46 -15.05 -8.11 9.84
C TYR A 46 -15.05 -7.01 10.91
N VAL A 47 -15.07 -7.43 12.16
CA VAL A 47 -15.13 -6.57 13.34
C VAL A 47 -13.88 -6.79 14.18
N LEU A 48 -13.36 -5.71 14.73
CA LEU A 48 -12.24 -5.70 15.66
C LEU A 48 -12.76 -5.53 17.09
N ALA A 49 -12.13 -6.22 18.01
CA ALA A 49 -12.35 -6.11 19.44
C ALA A 49 -11.03 -5.71 20.11
N GLU A 50 -10.98 -4.52 20.69
CA GLU A 50 -9.83 -4.01 21.42
C GLU A 50 -10.05 -4.25 22.93
N LYS A 51 -9.09 -4.89 23.57
CA LYS A 51 -9.08 -5.11 25.01
C LYS A 51 -8.70 -3.81 25.72
N LYS A 52 -9.54 -3.37 26.66
CA LYS A 52 -9.25 -2.20 27.50
C LYS A 52 -8.66 -2.58 28.86
N ASN A 53 -9.13 -3.68 29.44
CA ASN A 53 -8.71 -4.17 30.74
C ASN A 53 -8.37 -5.66 30.63
N ALA A 54 -7.76 -6.23 31.67
CA ALA A 54 -7.43 -7.65 31.71
C ALA A 54 -8.72 -8.51 31.49
N THR A 55 -8.84 -9.03 30.28
CA THR A 55 -9.92 -9.92 29.86
C THR A 55 -9.28 -11.18 29.32
N ASP A 56 -9.59 -12.31 29.90
CA ASP A 56 -9.04 -13.60 29.46
C ASP A 56 -9.62 -14.03 28.12
N ILE A 57 -8.86 -14.83 27.39
CA ILE A 57 -9.28 -15.37 26.09
C ILE A 57 -10.60 -16.14 26.24
N GLU A 58 -10.75 -16.94 27.30
CA GLU A 58 -11.98 -17.70 27.56
C GLU A 58 -13.20 -16.80 27.64
N THR A 59 -13.12 -15.70 28.40
CA THR A 59 -14.20 -14.71 28.46
C THR A 59 -14.54 -14.13 27.10
N TYR A 60 -13.53 -13.91 26.26
CA TYR A 60 -13.75 -13.45 24.88
C TYR A 60 -14.46 -14.51 24.02
N LEU A 61 -14.08 -15.77 24.15
CA LEU A 61 -14.64 -16.89 23.39
C LEU A 61 -16.11 -17.16 23.74
N THR A 62 -16.49 -17.07 25.04
CA THR A 62 -17.86 -17.35 25.51
C THR A 62 -18.94 -16.49 24.83
N TYR A 63 -18.60 -15.28 24.39
CA TYR A 63 -19.52 -14.42 23.63
C TYR A 63 -19.95 -15.03 22.32
N PHE A 64 -19.10 -15.84 21.69
CA PHE A 64 -19.31 -16.36 20.33
C PHE A 64 -19.86 -17.80 20.32
N GLU A 65 -19.91 -18.49 21.43
CA GLU A 65 -20.47 -19.86 21.53
C GLU A 65 -21.92 -19.93 21.02
N LYS A 66 -22.70 -18.88 21.27
CA LYS A 66 -24.11 -18.79 20.86
C LYS A 66 -24.32 -18.54 19.39
N VAL A 67 -23.27 -18.19 18.64
CA VAL A 67 -23.36 -17.93 17.19
C VAL A 67 -23.53 -19.24 16.45
N LYS A 68 -24.68 -19.42 15.81
CA LYS A 68 -25.01 -20.64 15.05
C LYS A 68 -24.36 -20.65 13.66
N LYS A 69 -24.11 -19.48 13.08
CA LYS A 69 -23.53 -19.33 11.73
C LYS A 69 -22.02 -19.59 11.75
N GLY A 70 -21.49 -20.14 10.66
CA GLY A 70 -20.04 -20.32 10.52
C GLY A 70 -19.28 -18.99 10.54
N PHE A 71 -18.22 -18.90 11.31
CA PHE A 71 -17.43 -17.69 11.52
C PHE A 71 -15.93 -17.99 11.67
N LEU A 72 -15.13 -16.95 11.49
CA LEU A 72 -13.74 -16.88 11.93
C LEU A 72 -13.65 -15.98 13.16
N LEU A 73 -12.96 -16.46 14.18
CA LEU A 73 -12.65 -15.75 15.39
C LEU A 73 -11.16 -15.84 15.62
N GLY A 74 -10.53 -14.75 16.02
CA GLY A 74 -9.12 -14.82 16.34
C GLY A 74 -8.65 -13.65 17.17
N ILE A 75 -7.40 -13.77 17.61
CA ILE A 75 -6.66 -12.75 18.34
C ILE A 75 -5.32 -12.50 17.68
N VAL A 76 -4.82 -11.30 17.86
CA VAL A 76 -3.46 -10.88 17.50
C VAL A 76 -2.61 -11.08 18.74
N LEU A 77 -1.65 -11.99 18.64
CA LEU A 77 -0.69 -12.25 19.73
C LEU A 77 0.54 -11.36 19.58
N ASP A 78 1.04 -11.25 18.33
CA ASP A 78 2.18 -10.42 17.97
C ASP A 78 1.99 -9.90 16.54
N GLY A 79 2.81 -8.96 16.10
CA GLY A 79 2.76 -8.38 14.76
C GLY A 79 2.61 -9.40 13.63
N ASN A 80 3.28 -10.54 13.76
CA ASN A 80 3.33 -11.62 12.77
C ASN A 80 2.53 -12.88 13.15
N LEU A 81 1.95 -12.94 14.34
CA LEU A 81 1.32 -14.13 14.88
C LEU A 81 -0.17 -13.89 15.18
N ARG A 82 -1.01 -14.82 14.73
CA ARG A 82 -2.46 -14.82 14.99
C ARG A 82 -2.86 -16.18 15.54
N ALA A 83 -3.73 -16.19 16.53
CA ALA A 83 -4.42 -17.41 16.92
C ALA A 83 -5.85 -17.35 16.41
N VAL A 84 -6.31 -18.41 15.72
CA VAL A 84 -7.56 -18.40 14.97
C VAL A 84 -8.37 -19.66 15.21
N TYR A 85 -9.67 -19.47 15.37
CA TYR A 85 -10.69 -20.50 15.36
C TYR A 85 -11.65 -20.30 14.18
N ALA A 86 -11.95 -21.37 13.47
CA ALA A 86 -12.93 -21.37 12.39
C ALA A 86 -14.05 -22.36 12.71
N LYS A 87 -15.27 -21.89 12.97
CA LYS A 87 -16.44 -22.76 13.18
C LYS A 87 -16.88 -23.48 11.91
N ASP A 88 -16.50 -22.97 10.72
CA ASP A 88 -16.72 -23.58 9.41
C ASP A 88 -15.41 -23.62 8.65
N THR A 89 -14.95 -24.83 8.34
CA THR A 89 -13.69 -25.06 7.59
C THR A 89 -13.69 -24.43 6.19
N ASN A 90 -14.88 -24.19 5.61
CA ASN A 90 -15.00 -23.45 4.35
C ASN A 90 -14.46 -22.00 4.43
N ARG A 91 -14.32 -21.46 5.63
CA ARG A 91 -13.75 -20.12 5.86
C ARG A 91 -12.26 -20.03 5.49
N TRP A 92 -11.56 -21.17 5.39
CA TRP A 92 -10.16 -21.22 4.96
C TRP A 92 -9.95 -21.16 3.44
N LYS A 93 -11.03 -21.23 2.62
CA LYS A 93 -10.93 -21.22 1.14
C LYS A 93 -10.17 -20.04 0.53
N GLY A 94 -10.09 -18.91 1.24
CA GLY A 94 -9.32 -17.73 0.81
C GLY A 94 -7.80 -17.83 1.05
N LEU A 95 -7.36 -18.80 1.87
CA LEU A 95 -5.96 -19.01 2.17
C LEU A 95 -5.33 -19.94 1.12
N ARG A 96 -4.34 -19.42 0.37
CA ARG A 96 -3.66 -20.22 -0.67
C ARG A 96 -2.62 -21.13 -0.04
N LEU A 97 -2.96 -22.38 0.22
CA LEU A 97 -2.02 -23.40 0.65
C LEU A 97 -1.03 -23.78 -0.46
N LEU A 98 0.23 -23.94 -0.09
CA LEU A 98 1.29 -24.51 -0.92
C LEU A 98 1.50 -25.99 -0.62
N SER A 99 1.37 -26.38 0.67
CA SER A 99 1.48 -27.78 1.11
C SER A 99 0.72 -27.99 2.43
N GLY A 100 0.41 -29.24 2.74
CA GLY A 100 -0.28 -29.60 3.96
C GLY A 100 -1.79 -29.34 3.92
N ARG A 101 -2.39 -29.07 5.07
CA ARG A 101 -3.82 -28.85 5.29
C ARG A 101 -4.09 -27.61 6.16
N THR A 102 -5.33 -27.15 6.18
CA THR A 102 -5.82 -26.18 7.17
C THR A 102 -6.29 -26.87 8.45
N PHE A 103 -6.66 -26.08 9.46
CA PHE A 103 -7.25 -26.60 10.68
C PHE A 103 -8.59 -27.30 10.39
N THR A 104 -8.83 -28.37 11.14
CA THR A 104 -10.08 -29.16 11.15
C THR A 104 -10.79 -28.96 12.49
N GLU A 105 -12.06 -29.33 12.57
CA GLU A 105 -12.79 -29.31 13.84
C GLU A 105 -12.08 -30.15 14.91
N ARG A 106 -11.51 -31.29 14.52
CA ARG A 106 -10.76 -32.17 15.41
C ARG A 106 -9.53 -31.49 16.03
N ASP A 107 -8.84 -30.62 15.30
CA ASP A 107 -7.67 -29.87 15.83
C ASP A 107 -8.10 -28.94 16.97
N TYR A 108 -9.29 -28.34 16.85
CA TYR A 108 -9.86 -27.46 17.88
C TYR A 108 -10.39 -28.26 19.09
N GLU A 109 -11.12 -29.35 18.85
CA GLU A 109 -11.70 -30.19 19.91
C GLU A 109 -10.63 -30.89 20.76
N GLN A 110 -9.52 -31.28 20.12
CA GLN A 110 -8.42 -31.98 20.82
C GLN A 110 -7.39 -31.01 21.38
N HIS A 111 -7.58 -29.70 21.25
CA HIS A 111 -6.65 -28.66 21.73
C HIS A 111 -5.21 -28.87 21.24
N THR A 112 -5.06 -29.34 20.00
CA THR A 112 -3.74 -29.68 19.46
C THR A 112 -2.87 -28.43 19.24
N ASN A 113 -1.60 -28.54 19.60
CA ASN A 113 -0.60 -27.50 19.32
C ASN A 113 -0.21 -27.54 17.83
N THR A 114 -1.04 -26.96 16.98
CA THR A 114 -0.86 -26.94 15.52
C THR A 114 -0.77 -25.53 15.00
N ILE A 115 -0.02 -25.36 13.90
CA ILE A 115 0.28 -24.07 13.29
C ILE A 115 0.26 -24.15 11.77
N LEU A 116 -0.19 -23.08 11.12
CA LEU A 116 0.03 -22.78 9.72
C LEU A 116 1.11 -21.71 9.61
N ILE A 117 2.08 -21.90 8.73
CA ILE A 117 3.17 -20.95 8.52
C ILE A 117 3.17 -20.42 7.08
N SER A 118 3.69 -19.21 6.89
CA SER A 118 3.97 -18.69 5.55
C SER A 118 5.21 -19.36 4.95
N ASP A 119 5.32 -19.34 3.62
CA ASP A 119 6.43 -19.94 2.88
C ASP A 119 7.81 -19.43 3.31
N GLY A 120 7.93 -18.17 3.77
CA GLY A 120 9.17 -17.59 4.29
C GLY A 120 9.58 -18.06 5.69
N MET A 121 8.65 -18.65 6.47
CA MET A 121 8.91 -19.06 7.85
C MET A 121 9.44 -20.49 7.99
N GLN A 122 9.43 -21.27 6.93
CA GLN A 122 9.83 -22.67 6.96
C GLN A 122 11.28 -22.89 7.42
N THR A 123 12.16 -21.92 7.14
CA THR A 123 13.57 -21.96 7.56
C THR A 123 13.78 -21.80 9.08
N LEU A 124 12.79 -21.26 9.79
CA LEU A 124 12.80 -21.07 11.23
C LEU A 124 12.23 -22.27 12.01
N CYS A 125 11.70 -23.27 11.30
CA CYS A 125 11.12 -24.46 11.89
C CYS A 125 12.16 -25.55 12.08
N GLN A 126 12.07 -26.27 13.20
CA GLN A 126 12.86 -27.46 13.47
C GLN A 126 12.22 -28.69 12.84
N LYS A 127 13.00 -29.51 12.14
CA LYS A 127 12.51 -30.77 11.58
C LYS A 127 12.87 -31.93 12.51
N ILE A 128 11.86 -32.59 13.08
CA ILE A 128 12.00 -33.74 13.98
C ILE A 128 11.21 -34.89 13.37
N ASN A 129 11.85 -36.02 13.10
CA ASN A 129 11.22 -37.22 12.52
C ASN A 129 10.40 -36.95 11.24
N GLY A 130 10.85 -36.01 10.40
CA GLY A 130 10.15 -35.67 9.17
C GLY A 130 9.07 -34.61 9.30
N ILE A 131 8.65 -34.25 10.52
CA ILE A 131 7.63 -33.26 10.82
C ILE A 131 8.33 -31.96 11.19
N TYR A 132 7.78 -30.83 10.73
CA TYR A 132 8.26 -29.50 11.08
C TYR A 132 7.54 -28.98 12.33
N TYR A 133 8.32 -28.38 13.26
CA TYR A 133 7.84 -27.77 14.48
C TYR A 133 8.31 -26.33 14.57
N TYR A 134 7.42 -25.46 14.99
CA TYR A 134 7.69 -24.07 15.32
C TYR A 134 7.67 -23.91 16.84
N ASP A 135 8.70 -23.29 17.41
CA ASP A 135 8.77 -23.00 18.85
C ASP A 135 8.17 -21.62 19.12
N TYR A 136 7.19 -21.56 19.99
CA TYR A 136 6.58 -20.32 20.47
C TYR A 136 6.53 -20.35 22.00
N TYR A 137 7.34 -19.49 22.64
CA TYR A 137 7.51 -19.42 24.10
C TYR A 137 7.84 -20.78 24.80
N GLY A 138 8.64 -21.59 24.16
CA GLY A 138 9.03 -22.90 24.68
C GLY A 138 8.05 -24.04 24.38
N GLU A 139 6.89 -23.74 23.82
CA GLU A 139 5.90 -24.72 23.36
C GLU A 139 6.12 -25.03 21.87
N LYS A 140 6.11 -26.33 21.54
CA LYS A 140 6.29 -26.81 20.17
C LYS A 140 4.95 -26.98 19.48
N TYR A 141 4.79 -26.29 18.36
CA TYR A 141 3.63 -26.38 17.50
C TYR A 141 3.95 -27.16 16.23
N GLU A 142 3.18 -28.19 15.95
CA GLU A 142 3.30 -28.96 14.71
C GLU A 142 2.84 -28.13 13.51
N VAL A 143 3.69 -28.02 12.48
CA VAL A 143 3.35 -27.33 11.23
C VAL A 143 2.49 -28.24 10.36
N ILE A 144 1.20 -27.98 10.33
CA ILE A 144 0.23 -28.77 9.55
C ILE A 144 0.06 -28.29 8.10
N GLY A 145 0.46 -27.07 7.80
CA GLY A 145 0.40 -26.53 6.45
C GLY A 145 1.25 -25.29 6.25
N VAL A 146 1.63 -25.09 4.98
CA VAL A 146 2.39 -23.91 4.53
C VAL A 146 1.51 -23.15 3.54
N TYR A 147 1.31 -21.87 3.76
CA TYR A 147 0.54 -21.02 2.86
C TYR A 147 1.43 -19.99 2.17
N LYS A 148 0.99 -19.58 0.99
CA LYS A 148 1.67 -18.53 0.24
C LYS A 148 1.38 -17.18 0.88
N ASP A 149 2.44 -16.49 1.32
CA ASP A 149 2.34 -15.11 1.72
C ASP A 149 2.00 -14.26 0.48
N THR A 150 0.73 -13.91 0.35
CA THR A 150 0.24 -13.10 -0.78
C THR A 150 0.56 -11.62 -0.62
N ASN A 151 0.95 -11.22 0.59
CA ASN A 151 1.11 -9.82 1.00
C ASN A 151 2.43 -9.63 1.74
N SER A 152 3.52 -9.95 1.07
CA SER A 152 4.89 -9.85 1.59
C SER A 152 5.31 -8.46 2.10
N SER A 153 4.50 -7.44 1.89
CA SER A 153 4.75 -6.05 2.30
C SER A 153 3.80 -5.51 3.36
N GLU A 154 2.80 -6.29 3.79
CA GLU A 154 1.85 -5.82 4.78
C GLU A 154 2.37 -6.09 6.18
N VAL A 155 2.59 -5.02 6.93
CA VAL A 155 3.04 -5.02 8.34
C VAL A 155 2.14 -5.88 9.24
N TYR A 156 0.93 -6.16 8.80
CA TYR A 156 -0.09 -6.92 9.54
C TYR A 156 -0.40 -8.28 8.93
N SER A 157 0.28 -8.70 7.86
CA SER A 157 0.08 -10.05 7.31
C SER A 157 0.67 -11.08 8.26
N PRO A 158 -0.12 -12.02 8.78
CA PRO A 158 0.41 -13.04 9.67
C PRO A 158 1.44 -13.88 8.94
N LYS A 159 2.53 -14.14 9.61
CA LYS A 159 3.54 -15.13 9.15
C LYS A 159 3.22 -16.51 9.71
N CYS A 160 2.54 -16.53 10.84
CA CYS A 160 2.14 -17.73 11.54
C CYS A 160 0.69 -17.63 12.02
N ILE A 161 -0.09 -18.70 11.87
CA ILE A 161 -1.47 -18.81 12.34
C ILE A 161 -1.56 -20.04 13.24
N LEU A 162 -1.80 -19.82 14.53
CA LEU A 162 -1.94 -20.85 15.55
C LEU A 162 -3.40 -21.30 15.68
N ASN A 163 -3.60 -22.52 16.15
CA ASN A 163 -4.89 -22.97 16.68
C ASN A 163 -5.25 -22.16 17.93
N LEU A 164 -6.38 -21.45 17.92
CA LEU A 164 -6.82 -20.62 19.05
C LEU A 164 -7.12 -21.42 20.33
N TYR A 165 -7.48 -22.70 20.17
CA TYR A 165 -7.73 -23.63 21.27
C TYR A 165 -6.52 -24.50 21.62
N ALA A 166 -5.33 -24.21 21.09
CA ALA A 166 -4.13 -24.95 21.44
C ALA A 166 -3.85 -24.92 22.93
N SER A 167 -3.44 -26.06 23.51
CA SER A 167 -3.14 -26.18 24.93
C SER A 167 -2.03 -25.20 25.39
N GLY A 168 -1.05 -24.93 24.53
CA GLY A 168 0.01 -23.97 24.82
C GLY A 168 -0.42 -22.50 24.83
N LEU A 169 -1.67 -22.17 24.45
CA LEU A 169 -2.22 -20.81 24.49
C LEU A 169 -3.16 -20.56 25.66
N GLN A 170 -3.53 -21.59 26.46
CA GLN A 170 -4.54 -21.43 27.52
C GLN A 170 -4.12 -20.45 28.61
N ASP A 171 -2.81 -20.34 28.86
CA ASP A 171 -2.25 -19.40 29.85
C ASP A 171 -1.90 -18.04 29.27
N GLU A 172 -2.08 -17.82 27.95
CA GLU A 172 -1.75 -16.57 27.29
C GLU A 172 -2.79 -15.50 27.61
N LYS A 173 -2.43 -14.54 28.47
CA LYS A 173 -3.31 -13.45 28.90
C LYS A 173 -3.10 -12.18 28.07
N ASP A 174 -2.02 -12.10 27.29
CA ASP A 174 -1.60 -10.89 26.59
C ASP A 174 -2.08 -10.88 25.14
N TRP A 175 -3.37 -10.63 24.94
CA TRP A 175 -3.90 -10.25 23.64
C TRP A 175 -4.40 -8.80 23.69
N GLU A 176 -4.13 -8.01 22.67
CA GLU A 176 -4.59 -6.63 22.58
C GLU A 176 -5.81 -6.49 21.68
N ILE A 177 -5.81 -7.22 20.59
CA ILE A 177 -6.79 -7.09 19.51
C ILE A 177 -7.35 -8.46 19.16
N GLY A 178 -8.66 -8.60 19.26
CA GLY A 178 -9.42 -9.70 18.70
C GLY A 178 -10.09 -9.30 17.38
N PHE A 179 -10.47 -10.27 16.57
CA PHE A 179 -11.27 -10.08 15.37
C PHE A 179 -12.32 -11.16 15.20
N PHE A 180 -13.44 -10.78 14.60
CA PHE A 180 -14.54 -11.68 14.32
C PHE A 180 -15.09 -11.42 12.93
N ASP A 181 -15.35 -12.48 12.17
CA ASP A 181 -15.90 -12.42 10.82
C ASP A 181 -16.86 -13.58 10.55
N CYS A 182 -18.11 -13.26 10.28
CA CYS A 182 -19.09 -14.22 9.77
C CYS A 182 -19.55 -13.87 8.33
N GLY A 183 -18.84 -13.01 7.63
CA GLY A 183 -19.18 -12.51 6.30
C GLY A 183 -20.22 -11.41 6.36
N LYS A 184 -21.22 -11.46 5.49
CA LYS A 184 -22.29 -10.45 5.49
C LYS A 184 -23.03 -10.42 6.83
N ASN A 185 -23.31 -9.23 7.36
CA ASN A 185 -23.99 -8.98 8.63
C ASN A 185 -23.15 -9.33 9.88
N THR A 186 -21.83 -9.27 9.82
CA THR A 186 -20.94 -9.53 10.96
C THR A 186 -21.30 -8.62 12.14
N TRP A 187 -21.58 -7.34 11.90
CA TRP A 187 -21.92 -6.39 12.94
C TRP A 187 -23.20 -6.79 13.72
N SER A 188 -24.27 -7.19 13.04
CA SER A 188 -25.51 -7.61 13.70
C SER A 188 -25.33 -8.86 14.56
N GLN A 189 -24.42 -9.76 14.18
CA GLN A 189 -24.08 -10.93 15.00
C GLN A 189 -23.32 -10.52 16.26
N VAL A 190 -22.41 -9.58 16.15
CA VAL A 190 -21.67 -9.01 17.29
C VAL A 190 -22.61 -8.31 18.28
N GLU A 191 -23.57 -7.55 17.79
CA GLU A 191 -24.61 -6.95 18.64
C GLU A 191 -25.46 -8.02 19.37
N SER A 192 -25.84 -9.08 18.65
CA SER A 192 -26.63 -10.19 19.26
C SER A 192 -25.86 -10.99 20.29
N CYS A 193 -24.55 -11.12 20.17
CA CYS A 193 -23.68 -11.78 21.14
C CYS A 193 -23.49 -10.98 22.44
N GLY A 194 -23.81 -9.69 22.42
CA GLY A 194 -23.68 -8.82 23.58
C GLY A 194 -22.27 -8.36 23.93
N ILE A 195 -21.26 -8.71 23.12
CA ILE A 195 -19.86 -8.30 23.35
C ILE A 195 -19.71 -6.78 23.26
N ALA A 196 -20.50 -6.11 22.40
CA ALA A 196 -20.52 -4.66 22.29
C ALA A 196 -20.98 -3.93 23.57
N LYS A 197 -21.64 -4.63 24.49
CA LYS A 197 -22.08 -4.12 25.79
C LYS A 197 -21.04 -4.30 26.89
N ASN A 198 -19.97 -5.06 26.63
CA ASN A 198 -18.91 -5.27 27.61
C ASN A 198 -18.06 -3.98 27.74
N LYS A 199 -17.90 -3.48 28.96
CA LYS A 199 -17.12 -2.28 29.26
C LYS A 199 -15.60 -2.46 29.05
N ASN A 200 -15.14 -3.71 29.13
CA ASN A 200 -13.72 -4.08 29.02
C ASN A 200 -13.26 -4.35 27.58
N ILE A 201 -14.19 -4.45 26.63
CA ILE A 201 -13.91 -4.72 25.23
C ILE A 201 -14.55 -3.62 24.38
N LYS A 202 -13.77 -2.94 23.59
CA LYS A 202 -14.27 -1.96 22.64
C LYS A 202 -14.33 -2.55 21.25
N VAL A 203 -15.50 -2.55 20.65
CA VAL A 203 -15.75 -3.18 19.35
C VAL A 203 -15.86 -2.13 18.26
N TYR A 204 -15.22 -2.39 17.12
CA TYR A 204 -15.20 -1.51 15.96
C TYR A 204 -15.49 -2.30 14.69
N ALA A 205 -16.29 -1.76 13.80
CA ALA A 205 -16.33 -2.26 12.44
C ALA A 205 -15.01 -1.91 11.72
N ALA A 206 -14.34 -2.89 11.15
CA ALA A 206 -13.05 -2.67 10.47
C ALA A 206 -13.13 -1.65 9.33
N THR A 207 -14.30 -1.53 8.69
CA THR A 207 -14.58 -0.60 7.61
C THR A 207 -15.03 0.80 8.07
N ASN A 208 -15.22 1.03 9.38
CA ASN A 208 -15.76 2.29 9.88
C ASN A 208 -14.68 3.40 9.85
N LYS A 209 -14.71 4.20 8.79
CA LYS A 209 -13.76 5.30 8.49
C LYS A 209 -13.71 6.40 9.57
N LYS A 210 -14.64 6.45 10.53
CA LYS A 210 -14.79 7.58 11.47
C LYS A 210 -14.35 7.33 12.91
N GLY A 211 -13.85 6.17 13.28
CA GLY A 211 -13.48 5.88 14.69
C GLY A 211 -12.84 4.53 14.96
N GLY A 212 -12.45 3.80 13.94
CA GLY A 212 -11.81 2.50 14.09
C GLY A 212 -10.32 2.58 14.43
N TYR A 213 -9.74 1.48 14.83
CA TYR A 213 -8.31 1.27 15.07
C TYR A 213 -7.42 1.84 13.94
N PHE A 214 -7.92 1.82 12.70
CA PHE A 214 -7.26 2.41 11.53
C PHE A 214 -7.51 3.91 11.32
N ALA A 215 -8.32 4.57 12.15
CA ALA A 215 -8.57 6.01 12.03
C ALA A 215 -7.35 6.85 12.41
N SER A 216 -6.51 6.37 13.33
CA SER A 216 -5.22 7.00 13.67
C SER A 216 -4.24 6.93 12.49
N LYS A 217 -4.32 5.85 11.68
CA LYS A 217 -3.55 5.69 10.44
C LYS A 217 -4.01 6.69 9.38
N ALA A 218 -5.30 7.01 9.31
CA ALA A 218 -5.85 8.00 8.37
C ALA A 218 -5.37 9.44 8.65
N THR A 219 -5.18 9.81 9.90
CA THR A 219 -4.64 11.13 10.29
C THR A 219 -3.17 11.30 9.86
N ASN A 220 -2.37 10.26 10.04
CA ASN A 220 -0.99 10.24 9.59
C ASN A 220 -0.86 10.31 8.06
N ILE A 221 -1.81 9.73 7.32
CA ILE A 221 -1.83 9.75 5.86
C ILE A 221 -2.23 11.12 5.32
N ASN A 222 -3.17 11.83 5.95
CA ASN A 222 -3.51 13.19 5.57
C ASN A 222 -2.30 14.11 5.72
N MET A 223 -1.51 13.94 6.78
CA MET A 223 -0.27 14.66 6.99
C MET A 223 0.79 14.30 5.94
N MET A 224 0.92 13.03 5.58
CA MET A 224 1.78 12.58 4.49
C MET A 224 1.36 13.12 3.12
N LEU A 225 0.06 13.07 2.78
CA LEU A 225 -0.46 13.65 1.55
C LEU A 225 -0.19 15.15 1.46
N LEU A 226 -0.24 15.87 2.58
CA LEU A 226 0.08 17.29 2.65
C LEU A 226 1.58 17.52 2.39
N ILE A 227 2.47 16.71 2.97
CA ILE A 227 3.92 16.80 2.75
C ILE A 227 4.27 16.45 1.30
N TYR A 228 3.75 15.33 0.76
CA TYR A 228 4.02 14.93 -0.62
C TYR A 228 3.35 15.87 -1.64
N GLY A 229 2.17 16.40 -1.32
CA GLY A 229 1.52 17.44 -2.11
C GLY A 229 2.34 18.71 -2.17
N GLY A 230 2.89 19.15 -1.04
CA GLY A 230 3.79 20.31 -0.94
C GLY A 230 5.09 20.10 -1.74
N LEU A 231 5.74 18.94 -1.58
CA LEU A 231 6.91 18.57 -2.37
C LEU A 231 6.60 18.52 -3.87
N GLY A 232 5.48 17.89 -4.26
CA GLY A 232 5.03 17.84 -5.64
C GLY A 232 4.79 19.23 -6.23
N PHE A 233 4.20 20.15 -5.46
CA PHE A 233 3.98 21.53 -5.87
C PHE A 233 5.31 22.29 -6.06
N MET A 234 6.27 22.15 -5.14
CA MET A 234 7.60 22.73 -5.30
C MET A 234 8.33 22.23 -6.55
N ILE A 235 8.26 20.92 -6.81
CA ILE A 235 8.85 20.32 -8.00
C ILE A 235 8.17 20.84 -9.28
N LEU A 236 6.83 21.05 -9.26
CA LEU A 236 6.11 21.66 -10.37
C LEU A 236 6.55 23.09 -10.64
N LEU A 237 6.79 23.91 -9.62
CA LEU A 237 7.34 25.26 -9.79
C LEU A 237 8.73 25.22 -10.46
N HIS A 238 9.60 24.30 -10.03
CA HIS A 238 10.90 24.11 -10.68
C HIS A 238 10.78 23.61 -12.12
N SER A 239 9.73 22.85 -12.45
CA SER A 239 9.49 22.38 -13.82
C SER A 239 9.17 23.50 -14.78
N LEU A 240 8.53 24.60 -14.33
CA LEU A 240 8.29 25.80 -15.14
C LEU A 240 9.63 26.41 -15.58
N THR A 241 10.53 26.69 -14.63
CA THR A 241 11.85 27.26 -14.92
C THR A 241 12.68 26.34 -15.82
N ALA A 242 12.63 25.03 -15.59
CA ALA A 242 13.32 24.06 -16.43
C ALA A 242 12.78 24.04 -17.87
N THR A 243 11.44 24.16 -18.02
CA THR A 243 10.78 24.24 -19.34
C THR A 243 11.13 25.53 -20.06
N GLU A 244 11.16 26.68 -19.35
CA GLU A 244 11.63 27.95 -19.92
C GLU A 244 13.05 27.84 -20.45
N ASN A 245 13.98 27.31 -19.62
CA ASN A 245 15.38 27.11 -20.00
C ASN A 245 15.52 26.15 -21.20
N TRP A 246 14.67 25.13 -21.30
CA TRP A 246 14.67 24.19 -22.43
C TRP A 246 14.21 24.88 -23.71
N ILE A 247 13.12 25.68 -23.66
CA ILE A 247 12.64 26.44 -24.83
C ILE A 247 13.65 27.51 -25.23
N GLU A 248 14.30 28.17 -24.27
CA GLU A 248 15.40 29.08 -24.56
C GLU A 248 16.55 28.42 -25.32
N GLY A 249 16.89 27.18 -24.98
CA GLY A 249 17.85 26.38 -25.70
C GLY A 249 17.45 26.11 -27.17
N LYS A 250 16.15 26.19 -27.49
CA LYS A 250 15.58 26.00 -28.83
C LYS A 250 15.41 27.30 -29.64
N LYS A 251 15.75 28.47 -29.06
CA LYS A 251 15.55 29.77 -29.73
C LYS A 251 16.15 29.79 -31.14
N HIS A 252 17.36 29.30 -31.31
CA HIS A 252 18.06 29.27 -32.64
C HIS A 252 17.26 28.45 -33.66
N GLU A 253 16.79 27.26 -33.27
CA GLU A 253 16.01 26.40 -34.17
C GLU A 253 14.64 27.01 -34.50
N ILE A 254 14.02 27.69 -33.53
CA ILE A 254 12.78 28.43 -33.75
C ILE A 254 12.97 29.58 -34.74
N VAL A 255 14.08 30.33 -34.63
CA VAL A 255 14.40 31.43 -35.54
C VAL A 255 14.64 30.91 -36.96
N ILE A 256 15.42 29.87 -37.15
CA ILE A 256 15.67 29.26 -38.45
C ILE A 256 14.36 28.81 -39.09
N ARG A 257 13.50 28.14 -38.36
CA ARG A 257 12.16 27.69 -38.85
C ARG A 257 11.27 28.87 -39.27
N ARG A 258 11.34 30.00 -38.54
CA ARG A 258 10.62 31.24 -38.92
C ARG A 258 11.18 31.84 -40.19
N LEU A 259 12.48 31.85 -40.35
CA LEU A 259 13.15 32.37 -41.58
C LEU A 259 12.74 31.54 -42.81
N VAL A 260 12.53 30.25 -42.65
CA VAL A 260 12.08 29.35 -43.75
C VAL A 260 10.56 29.42 -43.95
N GLY A 261 9.84 30.30 -43.22
CA GLY A 261 8.41 30.55 -43.42
C GLY A 261 7.45 29.70 -42.55
N ALA A 262 7.95 29.03 -41.54
CA ALA A 262 7.09 28.25 -40.65
C ALA A 262 6.09 29.15 -39.86
N THR A 263 4.82 28.79 -39.87
CA THR A 263 3.77 29.50 -39.14
C THR A 263 3.93 29.27 -37.62
N LYS A 264 3.36 30.19 -36.82
CA LYS A 264 3.37 30.09 -35.34
C LYS A 264 2.78 28.78 -34.86
N GLY A 265 1.72 28.30 -35.53
CA GLY A 265 1.06 27.02 -35.21
C GLY A 265 1.94 25.79 -35.48
N GLN A 266 2.70 25.82 -36.58
CA GLN A 266 3.64 24.76 -36.93
C GLN A 266 4.78 24.66 -35.91
N ILE A 267 5.34 25.80 -35.48
CA ILE A 267 6.37 25.86 -34.45
C ILE A 267 5.84 25.34 -33.10
N PHE A 268 4.61 25.77 -32.71
CA PHE A 268 3.97 25.29 -31.48
C PHE A 268 3.78 23.78 -31.51
N ARG A 269 3.20 23.24 -32.60
CA ARG A 269 2.95 21.79 -32.72
C ARG A 269 4.26 20.99 -32.68
N TRP A 270 5.31 21.49 -33.30
CA TRP A 270 6.60 20.85 -33.28
C TRP A 270 7.23 20.82 -31.88
N LEU A 271 7.20 21.96 -31.14
CA LEU A 271 7.64 22.03 -29.74
C LEU A 271 6.84 21.12 -28.85
N LEU A 272 5.50 21.11 -29.03
CA LEU A 272 4.60 20.25 -28.26
C LEU A 272 4.95 18.76 -28.45
N LEU A 273 5.16 18.32 -29.69
CA LEU A 273 5.51 16.93 -29.97
C LEU A 273 6.84 16.53 -29.33
N GLN A 274 7.85 17.40 -29.40
CA GLN A 274 9.14 17.12 -28.74
C GLN A 274 9.00 17.07 -27.22
N PHE A 275 8.23 17.97 -26.64
CA PHE A 275 8.03 18.01 -25.20
C PHE A 275 7.23 16.79 -24.71
N VAL A 276 6.15 16.41 -25.41
CA VAL A 276 5.37 15.21 -25.08
C VAL A 276 6.22 13.95 -25.20
N SER A 277 7.09 13.85 -26.20
CA SER A 277 7.98 12.68 -26.30
C SER A 277 8.98 12.60 -25.13
N LEU A 278 9.51 13.73 -24.67
CA LEU A 278 10.34 13.82 -23.48
C LEU A 278 9.55 13.42 -22.22
N LEU A 279 8.32 13.92 -22.07
CA LEU A 279 7.46 13.57 -20.94
C LEU A 279 7.13 12.07 -20.90
N LEU A 280 6.78 11.46 -22.01
CA LEU A 280 6.53 10.02 -22.10
C LEU A 280 7.76 9.21 -21.69
N PHE A 281 8.92 9.61 -22.16
CA PHE A 281 10.18 8.98 -21.77
C PHE A 281 10.42 9.09 -20.26
N THR A 282 10.23 10.28 -19.66
CA THR A 282 10.42 10.49 -18.21
C THR A 282 9.41 9.70 -17.35
N ILE A 283 8.16 9.55 -17.82
CA ILE A 283 7.15 8.74 -17.16
C ILE A 283 7.55 7.26 -17.16
N LEU A 284 8.00 6.74 -18.29
CA LEU A 284 8.46 5.35 -18.40
C LEU A 284 9.63 5.08 -17.46
N VAL A 285 10.65 5.93 -17.50
CA VAL A 285 11.83 5.81 -16.62
C VAL A 285 11.42 5.97 -15.15
N GLY A 286 10.63 6.99 -14.82
CA GLY A 286 10.16 7.23 -13.45
C GLY A 286 9.31 6.08 -12.90
N THR A 287 8.42 5.51 -13.72
CA THR A 287 7.61 4.35 -13.35
C THR A 287 8.47 3.10 -13.14
N PHE A 288 9.45 2.88 -14.02
CA PHE A 288 10.41 1.78 -13.88
C PHE A 288 11.23 1.92 -12.60
N LEU A 289 11.79 3.10 -12.33
CA LEU A 289 12.55 3.38 -11.11
C LEU A 289 11.70 3.23 -9.86
N THR A 290 10.45 3.70 -9.87
CA THR A 290 9.53 3.50 -8.75
C THR A 290 9.28 2.00 -8.49
N LYS A 291 9.09 1.21 -9.54
CA LYS A 291 8.90 -0.23 -9.40
C LYS A 291 10.15 -0.91 -8.84
N VAL A 292 11.34 -0.52 -9.30
CA VAL A 292 12.61 -1.01 -8.77
C VAL A 292 12.76 -0.62 -7.30
N LEU A 293 12.49 0.63 -6.93
CA LEU A 293 12.55 1.09 -5.54
C LEU A 293 11.61 0.29 -4.62
N LEU A 294 10.37 0.02 -5.06
CA LEU A 294 9.41 -0.76 -4.28
C LEU A 294 9.82 -2.22 -4.13
N ILE A 295 10.50 -2.81 -5.14
CA ILE A 295 10.99 -4.20 -5.09
C ILE A 295 12.28 -4.30 -4.26
N CYS A 296 13.24 -3.38 -4.48
CA CYS A 296 14.52 -3.40 -3.77
C CYS A 296 14.37 -3.09 -2.28
N ASN A 297 13.42 -2.21 -1.92
CA ASN A 297 13.10 -1.93 -0.52
C ASN A 297 12.55 -3.15 0.23
N TYR A 298 12.05 -4.15 -0.47
CA TYR A 298 11.60 -5.40 0.15
C TYR A 298 12.72 -6.16 0.89
N ASN A 299 13.97 -6.02 0.45
CA ASN A 299 15.11 -6.80 0.97
C ASN A 299 15.98 -6.05 1.99
N TRP A 300 15.73 -4.79 2.33
CA TRP A 300 16.59 -4.01 3.23
C TRP A 300 15.85 -3.49 4.46
N TYR A 301 16.55 -3.23 5.57
CA TYR A 301 16.00 -2.82 6.87
C TYR A 301 15.21 -1.48 6.83
N LEU A 302 15.51 -0.60 5.87
CA LEU A 302 14.71 0.59 5.54
C LEU A 302 13.35 0.25 4.89
N SER A 303 13.20 -0.99 4.44
CA SER A 303 12.05 -1.49 3.70
C SER A 303 10.77 -1.53 4.50
N TYR A 304 10.88 -1.70 5.81
CA TYR A 304 9.72 -1.84 6.69
C TYR A 304 8.86 -0.58 6.71
N THR A 305 9.49 0.60 6.80
CA THR A 305 8.79 1.89 6.82
C THR A 305 8.22 2.27 5.46
N ILE A 306 8.96 2.06 4.39
CA ILE A 306 8.53 2.46 3.04
C ILE A 306 7.46 1.51 2.49
N SER A 307 7.61 0.21 2.66
CA SER A 307 6.60 -0.77 2.23
C SER A 307 5.31 -0.68 3.06
N ALA A 308 5.42 -0.36 4.34
CA ALA A 308 4.28 -0.07 5.20
C ALA A 308 3.50 1.19 4.77
N MET A 309 4.20 2.17 4.18
CA MET A 309 3.59 3.42 3.74
C MET A 309 3.00 3.35 2.33
N PHE A 310 3.68 2.68 1.42
CA PHE A 310 3.39 2.74 -0.01
C PHE A 310 2.87 1.41 -0.59
N GLY A 311 2.98 0.31 0.14
CA GLY A 311 2.73 -1.01 -0.39
C GLY A 311 3.75 -1.40 -1.49
N THR A 312 3.65 -2.62 -2.01
CA THR A 312 4.58 -3.12 -3.05
C THR A 312 4.00 -3.10 -4.45
N ARG A 313 2.71 -2.76 -4.60
CA ARG A 313 2.01 -2.88 -5.89
C ARG A 313 1.64 -1.52 -6.46
N LEU A 314 2.25 -1.17 -7.59
CA LEU A 314 1.76 -0.10 -8.46
C LEU A 314 0.44 -0.51 -9.12
N SER A 315 -0.56 0.36 -9.05
CA SER A 315 -1.83 0.18 -9.76
C SER A 315 -1.71 0.66 -11.21
N TRP A 316 -2.25 -0.09 -12.16
CA TRP A 316 -2.40 0.37 -13.54
C TRP A 316 -3.17 1.69 -13.64
N LEU A 317 -4.17 1.86 -12.77
CA LEU A 317 -4.96 3.11 -12.68
C LEU A 317 -4.08 4.30 -12.27
N SER A 318 -3.15 4.10 -11.33
CA SER A 318 -2.19 5.12 -10.89
C SER A 318 -1.26 5.54 -12.03
N ILE A 319 -0.78 4.58 -12.82
CA ILE A 319 0.07 4.86 -13.99
C ILE A 319 -0.72 5.65 -15.03
N PHE A 320 -1.97 5.29 -15.28
CA PHE A 320 -2.84 6.01 -16.21
C PHE A 320 -3.08 7.45 -15.79
N TYR A 321 -3.40 7.69 -14.52
CA TYR A 321 -3.55 9.05 -13.98
C TYR A 321 -2.24 9.85 -14.03
N ASN A 322 -1.10 9.21 -13.82
CA ASN A 322 0.21 9.83 -13.96
C ASN A 322 0.43 10.33 -15.41
N ILE A 323 0.17 9.48 -16.40
CA ILE A 323 0.27 9.85 -17.82
C ILE A 323 -0.65 11.03 -18.16
N LEU A 324 -1.93 10.94 -17.75
CA LEU A 324 -2.91 12.00 -18.01
C LEU A 324 -2.50 13.34 -17.37
N PHE A 325 -2.05 13.30 -16.12
CA PHE A 325 -1.56 14.46 -15.38
C PHE A 325 -0.40 15.14 -16.10
N PHE A 326 0.59 14.39 -16.55
CA PHE A 326 1.75 14.94 -17.25
C PHE A 326 1.40 15.52 -18.63
N ILE A 327 0.46 14.91 -19.36
CA ILE A 327 0.00 15.45 -20.65
C ILE A 327 -0.69 16.81 -20.42
N VAL A 328 -1.60 16.90 -19.45
CA VAL A 328 -2.31 18.15 -19.14
C VAL A 328 -1.33 19.23 -18.69
N ILE A 329 -0.44 18.91 -17.75
CA ILE A 329 0.57 19.87 -17.28
C ILE A 329 1.52 20.28 -18.40
N GLY A 330 1.95 19.33 -19.23
CA GLY A 330 2.81 19.61 -20.36
C GLY A 330 2.23 20.62 -21.33
N ILE A 331 0.93 20.47 -21.65
CA ILE A 331 0.22 21.43 -22.51
C ILE A 331 0.17 22.83 -21.85
N VAL A 332 -0.15 22.88 -20.55
CA VAL A 332 -0.22 24.12 -19.78
C VAL A 332 1.15 24.81 -19.73
N LEU A 333 2.21 24.07 -19.40
CA LEU A 333 3.57 24.61 -19.32
C LEU A 333 4.05 25.21 -20.63
N ILE A 334 3.90 24.48 -21.76
CA ILE A 334 4.32 24.99 -23.07
C ILE A 334 3.49 26.22 -23.42
N THR A 335 2.18 26.22 -23.18
CA THR A 335 1.31 27.36 -23.49
C THR A 335 1.70 28.59 -22.68
N MET A 336 1.97 28.43 -21.37
CA MET A 336 2.42 29.52 -20.50
C MET A 336 3.74 30.10 -20.94
N VAL A 337 4.73 29.26 -21.22
CA VAL A 337 6.07 29.72 -21.63
C VAL A 337 6.03 30.40 -22.99
N MET A 338 5.28 29.87 -23.94
CA MET A 338 5.07 30.51 -25.25
C MET A 338 4.40 31.88 -25.12
N PHE A 339 3.45 32.03 -24.19
CA PHE A 339 2.80 33.30 -23.93
C PHE A 339 3.75 34.31 -23.23
N SER A 340 4.53 33.86 -22.26
CA SER A 340 5.56 34.66 -21.57
C SER A 340 6.61 35.19 -22.55
N GLN A 341 7.10 34.35 -23.47
CA GLN A 341 8.06 34.76 -24.47
C GLN A 341 7.51 35.78 -25.48
N ARG A 342 6.20 35.72 -25.80
CA ARG A 342 5.57 36.77 -26.63
C ARG A 342 5.65 38.16 -25.99
N ARG A 343 5.46 38.24 -24.67
CA ARG A 343 5.56 39.51 -23.93
C ARG A 343 6.97 40.04 -23.86
N LYS A 344 7.97 39.17 -23.70
CA LYS A 344 9.40 39.58 -23.68
C LYS A 344 9.83 40.11 -25.05
N THR A 345 9.51 39.42 -26.14
CA THR A 345 9.86 39.86 -27.48
C THR A 345 9.22 41.20 -27.88
N PHE A 346 8.02 41.47 -27.42
CA PHE A 346 7.34 42.75 -27.66
C PHE A 346 7.95 43.90 -26.83
N ARG A 347 8.40 43.61 -25.62
CA ARG A 347 9.05 44.56 -24.73
C ARG A 347 10.46 44.93 -25.21
N ASP A 348 11.22 43.92 -25.67
CA ASP A 348 12.58 44.13 -26.21
C ASP A 348 12.54 44.92 -27.52
N MET A 349 11.54 44.71 -28.40
CA MET A 349 11.33 45.49 -29.59
C MET A 349 10.91 46.96 -29.32
N LEU A 350 10.29 47.23 -28.16
CA LEU A 350 9.94 48.60 -27.73
C LEU A 350 11.10 49.34 -27.09
N HIS A 351 12.15 48.65 -26.64
CA HIS A 351 13.33 49.26 -26.02
C HIS A 351 14.52 49.39 -26.98
N GLU A 352 14.50 48.71 -28.12
CA GLU A 352 15.54 48.82 -29.18
C GLU A 352 15.14 49.81 -30.30
N GLY A 353 14.00 50.46 -30.24
CA GLY A 353 13.55 51.58 -31.11
C GLY A 353 13.54 52.90 -30.35
#